data_c1db5918b3686e2b6b7ba1626a891092
#
_entry.id   c1db5918b3686e2b6b7ba1626a891092
#
_cell.length_a   1.000
_cell.length_b   1.000
_cell.length_c   1.000
_cell.angle_alpha   90.00
_cell.angle_beta   90.00
_cell.angle_gamma   90.00
#
_symmetry.space_group_name_H-M   'P 1'
#
loop_
_entity.id
_entity.type
_entity.pdbx_description
1 polymer ?
#
loop_
_entity_poly.entity_id
_entity_poly.type
_entity_poly.pdbx_seq_one_letter_code
_entity_poly.pdbx_strand_id
1 'polypeptide(L)'
;MTVIAVDTSVAIPLLLDSHTAHAEVAAWARGRRLALAGHAVAETYSVLTRLPGDARVAPADAARLIDENFEALLQPAPATSSHVNAQLATAGIGGGAVYDGLVALAARDNGAPLATRDARAGATYAALGVSHEVVAT
;
A
#
# COMPACT_ATOMS: atom_id res chain seq x y z
N MET A 1 -0.88 14.43 13.99
CA MET A 1 -1.65 13.25 13.52
C MET A 1 -0.71 12.32 12.76
N THR A 2 -0.76 11.04 13.09
CA THR A 2 0.13 10.05 12.48
C THR A 2 -0.27 9.76 11.03
N VAL A 3 0.72 9.66 10.15
CA VAL A 3 0.50 9.20 8.79
C VAL A 3 0.29 7.68 8.81
N ILE A 4 -0.74 7.21 8.12
CA ILE A 4 -1.05 5.80 7.97
C ILE A 4 -0.65 5.37 6.57
N ALA A 5 0.21 4.36 6.47
CA ALA A 5 0.55 3.76 5.19
C ALA A 5 -0.57 2.83 4.74
N VAL A 6 -0.85 2.81 3.46
CA VAL A 6 -1.81 1.88 2.87
C VAL A 6 -1.14 1.05 1.79
N ASP A 7 -1.65 -0.15 1.58
CA ASP A 7 -1.26 -0.99 0.45
C ASP A 7 -2.28 -0.85 -0.71
N THR A 8 -2.05 -1.60 -1.77
CA THR A 8 -2.91 -1.54 -2.96
C THR A 8 -4.35 -1.94 -2.67
N SER A 9 -4.58 -2.85 -1.71
CA SER A 9 -5.93 -3.30 -1.38
C SER A 9 -6.81 -2.19 -0.80
N VAL A 10 -6.20 -1.17 -0.19
CA VAL A 10 -6.88 0.04 0.27
C VAL A 10 -6.86 1.11 -0.80
N ALA A 11 -5.74 1.28 -1.49
CA ALA A 11 -5.56 2.35 -2.48
C ALA A 11 -6.55 2.25 -3.63
N ILE A 12 -6.76 1.07 -4.20
CA ILE A 12 -7.65 0.91 -5.36
C ILE A 12 -9.10 1.28 -5.05
N PRO A 13 -9.75 0.72 -4.00
CA PRO A 13 -11.11 1.16 -3.70
C PRO A 13 -11.20 2.63 -3.28
N LEU A 14 -10.14 3.19 -2.70
CA LEU A 14 -10.12 4.61 -2.36
C LEU A 14 -10.14 5.49 -3.62
N LEU A 15 -9.36 5.12 -4.63
CA LEU A 15 -9.17 5.91 -5.85
C LEU A 15 -10.28 5.70 -6.90
N LEU A 16 -10.98 4.57 -6.87
CA LEU A 16 -12.01 4.23 -7.84
C LEU A 16 -13.40 4.30 -7.20
N ASP A 17 -14.16 5.32 -7.54
CA ASP A 17 -15.52 5.49 -7.03
C ASP A 17 -16.48 4.40 -7.51
N SER A 18 -16.15 3.70 -8.59
CA SER A 18 -16.92 2.56 -9.10
C SER A 18 -16.66 1.25 -8.35
N HIS A 19 -15.64 1.20 -7.49
CA HIS A 19 -15.33 0.00 -6.71
C HIS A 19 -16.41 -0.26 -5.64
N THR A 20 -16.80 -1.52 -5.45
CA THR A 20 -17.85 -1.90 -4.51
C THR A 20 -17.55 -1.46 -3.06
N ALA A 21 -16.28 -1.43 -2.68
CA ALA A 21 -15.86 -1.01 -1.35
C ALA A 21 -15.51 0.47 -1.23
N HIS A 22 -15.69 1.26 -2.30
CA HIS A 22 -15.29 2.68 -2.30
C HIS A 22 -15.91 3.47 -1.14
N ALA A 23 -17.21 3.36 -0.95
CA ALA A 23 -17.91 4.15 0.07
C ALA A 23 -17.37 3.87 1.49
N GLU A 24 -17.13 2.61 1.83
CA GLU A 24 -16.61 2.22 3.14
C GLU A 24 -15.18 2.67 3.33
N VAL A 25 -14.33 2.50 2.32
CA VAL A 25 -12.93 2.92 2.39
C VAL A 25 -12.81 4.43 2.43
N ALA A 26 -13.60 5.15 1.62
CA ALA A 26 -13.62 6.61 1.64
C ALA A 26 -14.08 7.16 3.00
N ALA A 27 -15.07 6.52 3.62
CA ALA A 27 -15.53 6.91 4.96
C ALA A 27 -14.43 6.69 6.00
N TRP A 28 -13.74 5.55 5.94
CA TRP A 28 -12.61 5.26 6.82
C TRP A 28 -11.48 6.28 6.63
N ALA A 29 -11.22 6.69 5.40
CA ALA A 29 -10.11 7.60 5.05
C ALA A 29 -10.33 9.04 5.52
N ARG A 30 -11.59 9.45 5.77
CA ARG A 30 -11.89 10.83 6.17
C ARG A 30 -11.15 11.21 7.44
N GLY A 31 -10.48 12.37 7.41
CA GLY A 31 -9.73 12.88 8.55
C GLY A 31 -8.43 12.17 8.82
N ARG A 32 -8.05 11.18 8.01
CA ARG A 32 -6.79 10.47 8.15
C ARG A 32 -5.77 10.97 7.12
N ARG A 33 -4.52 10.98 7.52
CA ARG A 33 -3.39 11.30 6.64
C ARG A 33 -2.86 9.99 6.09
N LEU A 34 -2.93 9.82 4.77
CA LEU A 34 -2.60 8.57 4.11
C LEU A 34 -1.37 8.71 3.23
N ALA A 35 -0.53 7.68 3.26
CA ALA A 35 0.62 7.53 2.39
C ALA A 35 0.57 6.17 1.70
N LEU A 36 1.07 6.10 0.47
CA LEU A 36 1.19 4.85 -0.27
C LEU A 36 2.61 4.32 -0.11
N ALA A 37 2.77 3.03 0.20
CA ALA A 37 4.04 2.51 0.67
C ALA A 37 4.67 1.48 -0.27
N GLY A 38 5.95 1.67 -0.56
CA GLY A 38 6.82 0.69 -1.19
C GLY A 38 6.29 0.18 -2.51
N HIS A 39 6.25 -1.14 -2.65
CA HIS A 39 5.77 -1.81 -3.86
C HIS A 39 4.34 -1.41 -4.24
N ALA A 40 3.51 -1.02 -3.28
CA ALA A 40 2.14 -0.60 -3.55
C ALA A 40 2.06 0.64 -4.46
N VAL A 41 3.10 1.46 -4.52
CA VAL A 41 3.13 2.62 -5.42
C VAL A 41 3.04 2.16 -6.88
N ALA A 42 3.95 1.30 -7.30
CA ALA A 42 3.98 0.78 -8.67
C ALA A 42 2.80 -0.14 -8.94
N GLU A 43 2.41 -0.97 -7.98
CA GLU A 43 1.30 -1.90 -8.15
C GLU A 43 -0.03 -1.16 -8.34
N THR A 44 -0.29 -0.11 -7.57
CA THR A 44 -1.49 0.71 -7.72
C THR A 44 -1.55 1.35 -9.11
N TYR A 45 -0.45 1.92 -9.56
CA TYR A 45 -0.36 2.46 -10.91
C TYR A 45 -0.62 1.37 -11.97
N SER A 46 -0.02 0.20 -11.80
CA SER A 46 -0.21 -0.94 -12.72
C SER A 46 -1.68 -1.36 -12.79
N VAL A 47 -2.34 -1.48 -11.65
CA VAL A 47 -3.77 -1.87 -11.62
C VAL A 47 -4.65 -0.83 -12.30
N LEU A 48 -4.46 0.45 -12.01
CA LEU A 48 -5.25 1.54 -12.62
C LEU A 48 -5.12 1.55 -14.14
N THR A 49 -3.91 1.35 -14.65
CA THR A 49 -3.61 1.46 -16.07
C THR A 49 -3.93 0.19 -16.87
N ARG A 50 -4.32 -0.90 -16.20
CA ARG A 50 -4.71 -2.15 -16.87
C ARG A 50 -6.17 -2.58 -16.59
N LEU A 51 -6.97 -1.71 -16.01
CA LEU A 51 -8.40 -2.01 -15.81
C LEU A 51 -9.08 -2.27 -17.16
N PRO A 52 -10.09 -3.16 -17.20
CA PRO A 52 -10.76 -3.49 -18.46
C PRO A 52 -11.67 -2.36 -18.93
N GLY A 53 -11.78 -2.24 -20.26
CA GLY A 53 -12.74 -1.35 -20.91
C GLY A 53 -12.60 0.12 -20.51
N ASP A 54 -13.73 0.76 -20.27
CA ASP A 54 -13.80 2.19 -19.98
C ASP A 54 -13.32 2.55 -18.57
N ALA A 55 -13.14 1.55 -17.69
CA ALA A 55 -12.60 1.78 -16.37
C ALA A 55 -11.09 2.06 -16.38
N ARG A 56 -10.40 1.73 -17.48
CA ARG A 56 -8.96 1.91 -17.59
C ARG A 56 -8.57 3.38 -17.50
N VAL A 57 -7.63 3.65 -16.61
CA VAL A 57 -7.12 5.00 -16.38
C VAL A 57 -5.90 5.24 -17.26
N ALA A 58 -5.87 6.39 -17.96
CA ALA A 58 -4.71 6.75 -18.77
C ALA A 58 -3.48 6.97 -17.86
N PRO A 59 -2.26 6.64 -18.33
CA PRO A 59 -1.05 6.73 -17.49
C PRO A 59 -0.87 8.07 -16.78
N ALA A 60 -1.03 9.19 -17.48
CA ALA A 60 -0.87 10.51 -16.86
C ALA A 60 -1.91 10.78 -15.77
N ASP A 61 -3.15 10.31 -15.98
CA ASP A 61 -4.22 10.47 -15.00
C ASP A 61 -3.99 9.56 -13.78
N ALA A 62 -3.49 8.35 -13.99
CA ALA A 62 -3.17 7.44 -12.89
C ALA A 62 -2.07 8.01 -11.98
N ALA A 63 -1.02 8.55 -12.59
CA ALA A 63 0.06 9.21 -11.83
C ALA A 63 -0.49 10.38 -11.02
N ARG A 64 -1.32 11.21 -11.62
CA ARG A 64 -1.92 12.36 -10.95
C ARG A 64 -2.85 11.95 -9.81
N LEU A 65 -3.69 10.92 -10.01
CA LEU A 65 -4.58 10.41 -8.96
C LEU A 65 -3.79 9.97 -7.73
N ILE A 66 -2.68 9.28 -7.94
CA ILE A 66 -1.83 8.82 -6.82
C ILE A 66 -1.21 10.03 -6.12
N ASP A 67 -0.63 10.95 -6.86
CA ASP A 67 0.03 12.11 -6.26
C ASP A 67 -0.94 13.03 -5.51
N GLU A 68 -2.17 13.16 -5.98
CA GLU A 68 -3.17 14.05 -5.36
C GLU A 68 -3.84 13.44 -4.13
N ASN A 69 -3.88 12.12 -4.01
CA ASN A 69 -4.65 11.45 -2.96
C ASN A 69 -3.82 10.93 -1.79
N PHE A 70 -2.50 10.90 -1.93
CA PHE A 70 -1.60 10.50 -0.85
C PHE A 70 -0.63 11.61 -0.57
N GLU A 71 -0.45 11.94 0.73
CA GLU A 71 0.45 13.03 1.09
C GLU A 71 1.92 12.66 0.92
N ALA A 72 2.23 11.36 0.84
CA ALA A 72 3.60 10.90 0.62
C ALA A 72 3.60 9.52 -0.06
N LEU A 73 4.67 9.24 -0.79
CA LEU A 73 5.00 7.93 -1.32
C LEU A 73 6.21 7.44 -0.51
N LEU A 74 5.96 6.48 0.38
CA LEU A 74 6.98 6.02 1.32
C LEU A 74 7.86 4.97 0.68
N GLN A 75 9.17 5.12 0.85
CA GLN A 75 10.16 4.15 0.38
C GLN A 75 11.00 3.66 1.56
N PRO A 76 11.58 2.46 1.47
CA PRO A 76 12.52 2.00 2.49
C PRO A 76 13.75 2.92 2.53
N ALA A 77 14.42 2.96 3.69
CA ALA A 77 15.72 3.63 3.79
C ALA A 77 16.73 2.98 2.83
N PRO A 78 17.72 3.73 2.31
CA PRO A 78 18.71 3.19 1.39
C PRO A 78 19.43 1.93 1.91
N ALA A 79 19.74 1.91 3.21
CA ALA A 79 20.38 0.73 3.83
C ALA A 79 19.47 -0.50 3.79
N THR A 80 18.16 -0.33 3.97
CA THR A 80 17.18 -1.40 3.86
C THR A 80 17.10 -1.90 2.42
N SER A 81 17.02 -1.00 1.45
CA SER A 81 16.94 -1.38 0.03
C SER A 81 18.17 -2.14 -0.43
N SER A 82 19.36 -1.78 0.08
CA SER A 82 20.62 -2.46 -0.25
C SER A 82 20.70 -3.88 0.32
N HIS A 83 19.92 -4.20 1.36
CA HIS A 83 19.98 -5.49 2.07
C HIS A 83 18.59 -6.14 2.15
N VAL A 84 17.70 -5.81 1.22
CA VAL A 84 16.30 -6.22 1.27
C VAL A 84 16.13 -7.74 1.33
N ASN A 85 16.89 -8.48 0.53
CA ASN A 85 16.77 -9.94 0.49
C ASN A 85 17.17 -10.58 1.82
N ALA A 86 18.23 -10.08 2.46
CA ALA A 86 18.65 -10.57 3.76
C ALA A 86 17.61 -10.31 4.84
N GLN A 87 16.97 -9.14 4.83
CA GLN A 87 15.92 -8.83 5.80
C GLN A 87 14.67 -9.68 5.61
N LEU A 88 14.27 -9.91 4.37
CA LEU A 88 13.14 -10.79 4.06
C LEU A 88 13.45 -12.24 4.49
N ALA A 89 14.63 -12.73 4.18
CA ALA A 89 15.05 -14.09 4.56
C ALA A 89 15.06 -14.28 6.07
N THR A 90 15.59 -13.32 6.82
CA THR A 90 15.62 -13.36 8.28
C THR A 90 14.21 -13.42 8.87
N ALA A 91 13.24 -12.75 8.26
CA ALA A 91 11.84 -12.76 8.69
C ALA A 91 11.06 -13.99 8.17
N GLY A 92 11.70 -14.86 7.39
CA GLY A 92 11.07 -16.05 6.84
C GLY A 92 10.10 -15.75 5.70
N ILE A 93 10.26 -14.62 5.01
CA ILE A 93 9.36 -14.17 3.94
C ILE A 93 9.94 -14.58 2.59
N GLY A 94 9.15 -15.32 1.79
CA GLY A 94 9.52 -15.75 0.45
C GLY A 94 8.32 -15.85 -0.47
N GLY A 95 8.59 -16.09 -1.75
CA GLY A 95 7.53 -16.24 -2.75
C GLY A 95 6.68 -14.99 -2.90
N GLY A 96 5.38 -15.18 -3.04
CA GLY A 96 4.43 -14.07 -3.27
C GLY A 96 4.35 -13.07 -2.13
N ALA A 97 4.66 -13.48 -0.90
CA ALA A 97 4.64 -12.59 0.26
C ALA A 97 5.76 -11.53 0.23
N VAL A 98 6.75 -11.66 -0.65
CA VAL A 98 7.84 -10.69 -0.80
C VAL A 98 7.29 -9.29 -1.10
N TYR A 99 6.26 -9.19 -1.94
CA TYR A 99 5.71 -7.88 -2.32
C TYR A 99 5.04 -7.18 -1.15
N ASP A 100 4.32 -7.92 -0.31
CA ASP A 100 3.81 -7.39 0.96
C ASP A 100 4.95 -7.01 1.90
N GLY A 101 6.03 -7.78 1.90
CA GLY A 101 7.25 -7.47 2.65
C GLY A 101 7.86 -6.14 2.25
N LEU A 102 7.88 -5.82 0.95
CA LEU A 102 8.40 -4.54 0.47
C LEU A 102 7.52 -3.36 0.95
N VAL A 103 6.21 -3.55 0.99
CA VAL A 103 5.29 -2.56 1.56
C VAL A 103 5.60 -2.35 3.04
N ALA A 104 5.74 -3.43 3.79
CA ALA A 104 6.03 -3.37 5.23
C ALA A 104 7.35 -2.67 5.54
N LEU A 105 8.41 -2.97 4.79
CA LEU A 105 9.71 -2.34 5.00
C LEU A 105 9.66 -0.82 4.79
N ALA A 106 8.92 -0.38 3.77
CA ALA A 106 8.74 1.05 3.53
C ALA A 106 7.97 1.74 4.68
N ALA A 107 6.90 1.11 5.15
CA ALA A 107 6.13 1.63 6.27
C ALA A 107 6.97 1.66 7.56
N ARG A 108 7.69 0.57 7.85
CA ARG A 108 8.53 0.45 9.04
C ARG A 108 9.58 1.56 9.10
N ASP A 109 10.30 1.75 8.00
CA ASP A 109 11.41 2.72 7.96
C ASP A 109 10.92 4.17 8.06
N ASN A 110 9.63 4.40 7.80
CA ASN A 110 8.99 5.71 7.93
C ASN A 110 8.13 5.83 9.20
N GLY A 111 8.16 4.83 10.09
CA GLY A 111 7.43 4.87 11.34
C GLY A 111 5.90 4.88 11.18
N ALA A 112 5.37 4.38 10.08
CA ALA A 112 3.96 4.42 9.78
C ALA A 112 3.30 3.05 10.04
N PRO A 113 2.15 3.00 10.73
CA PRO A 113 1.34 1.78 10.76
C PRO A 113 0.70 1.55 9.39
N LEU A 114 0.31 0.32 9.11
CA LEU A 114 -0.30 -0.07 7.84
C LEU A 114 -1.79 -0.30 7.97
N ALA A 115 -2.53 0.07 6.94
CA ALA A 115 -3.92 -0.34 6.75
C ALA A 115 -4.01 -1.20 5.49
N THR A 116 -4.74 -2.30 5.56
CA THR A 116 -4.92 -3.26 4.48
C THR A 116 -6.35 -3.76 4.45
N ARG A 117 -6.79 -4.24 3.30
CA ARG A 117 -8.03 -5.01 3.18
C ARG A 117 -7.78 -6.49 2.95
N ASP A 118 -6.51 -6.89 2.93
CA ASP A 118 -6.09 -8.29 2.78
C ASP A 118 -5.58 -8.81 4.12
N ALA A 119 -6.43 -9.57 4.81
CA ALA A 119 -6.07 -10.13 6.11
C ALA A 119 -4.84 -11.05 6.05
N ARG A 120 -4.58 -11.66 4.90
CA ARG A 120 -3.42 -12.55 4.72
C ARG A 120 -2.09 -11.79 4.73
N ALA A 121 -2.09 -10.52 4.30
CA ALA A 121 -0.90 -9.68 4.34
C ALA A 121 -0.46 -9.37 5.79
N GLY A 122 -1.38 -9.42 6.73
CA GLY A 122 -1.11 -9.09 8.13
C GLY A 122 0.01 -9.91 8.75
N ALA A 123 0.11 -11.19 8.43
CA ALA A 123 1.18 -12.04 8.96
C ALA A 123 2.57 -11.55 8.49
N THR A 124 2.69 -11.15 7.23
CA THR A 124 3.93 -10.60 6.69
C THR A 124 4.26 -9.27 7.35
N TYR A 125 3.28 -8.39 7.52
CA TYR A 125 3.47 -7.10 8.18
C TYR A 125 3.94 -7.28 9.61
N ALA A 126 3.29 -8.17 10.36
CA ALA A 126 3.67 -8.47 11.74
C ALA A 126 5.09 -9.07 11.83
N ALA A 127 5.46 -9.95 10.91
CA ALA A 127 6.79 -10.55 10.88
C ALA A 127 7.91 -9.52 10.70
N LEU A 128 7.62 -8.39 10.06
CA LEU A 128 8.56 -7.29 9.89
C LEU A 128 8.38 -6.17 10.92
N GLY A 129 7.59 -6.41 11.96
CA GLY A 129 7.46 -5.48 13.10
C GLY A 129 6.55 -4.28 12.81
N VAL A 130 5.66 -4.39 11.84
CA VAL A 130 4.73 -3.29 11.49
C VAL A 130 3.35 -3.60 12.05
N SER A 131 2.81 -2.66 12.84
CA SER A 131 1.42 -2.75 13.27
C SER A 131 0.49 -2.48 12.10
N HIS A 132 -0.63 -3.19 12.06
CA HIS A 132 -1.59 -3.02 10.97
C HIS A 132 -3.03 -3.15 11.45
N GLU A 133 -3.95 -2.57 10.67
CA GLU A 133 -5.39 -2.80 10.82
C GLU A 133 -5.97 -3.31 9.50
N VAL A 134 -7.05 -4.08 9.59
CA VAL A 134 -7.81 -4.56 8.43
C VAL A 134 -9.03 -3.68 8.26
N VAL A 135 -9.19 -3.08 7.09
CA VAL A 135 -10.18 -2.04 6.80
C VAL A 135 -11.25 -2.57 5.86
N ALA A 136 -12.52 -2.36 6.19
CA ALA A 136 -13.66 -2.54 5.29
C ALA A 136 -13.70 -3.92 4.60
N THR A 137 -13.54 -4.99 5.38
CA THR A 137 -13.59 -6.38 4.88
C THR A 137 -14.95 -7.00 5.00
#